data_3caea354d99404120ec38219d3cd31a9
#
_entry.id   3caea354d99404120ec38219d3cd31a9
#
_cell.length_a   1.000
_cell.length_b   1.000
_cell.length_c   1.000
_cell.angle_alpha   90.00
_cell.angle_beta   90.00
_cell.angle_gamma   90.00
#
_symmetry.space_group_name_H-M   'P 1'
#
loop_
_entity.id
_entity.type
_entity.pdbx_description
1 polymer ?
#
loop_
_entity_poly.entity_id
_entity_poly.type
_entity_poly.pdbx_seq_one_letter_code
_entity_poly.pdbx_strand_id
1 'polypeptide(L)'
;MRNKVELLAPAGSPEGIRAAVQSGAGAVYMGFGMFNARRNAQGFSHDEMADAIAYCRARVVKTNITLNILAGDRELEDALEDAKFLYEAGADALIVQDLGLARLIHAHAPDFALHASTQMTIHTLDAAKQARDIGFSRVVLS
;
A
#
# COMPACT_ATOMS: atom_id res chain seq x y z
N MET A 1 0.76 -17.74 -22.52
CA MET A 1 1.90 -17.46 -21.59
C MET A 1 1.38 -17.52 -20.17
N ARG A 2 1.95 -18.32 -19.30
CA ARG A 2 1.62 -18.24 -17.86
C ARG A 2 2.11 -16.89 -17.34
N ASN A 3 1.22 -16.06 -16.79
CA ASN A 3 1.62 -14.85 -16.10
C ASN A 3 2.60 -15.24 -15.00
N LYS A 4 3.79 -14.65 -15.01
CA LYS A 4 4.79 -14.87 -13.95
C LYS A 4 4.19 -14.37 -12.64
N VAL A 5 4.20 -15.23 -11.62
CA VAL A 5 3.73 -14.85 -10.27
C VAL A 5 4.66 -13.76 -9.73
N GLU A 6 4.09 -12.65 -9.26
CA GLU A 6 4.82 -11.57 -8.60
C GLU A 6 5.17 -11.99 -7.16
N LEU A 7 6.46 -11.93 -6.82
CA LEU A 7 6.91 -12.14 -5.46
C LEU A 7 6.80 -10.84 -4.69
N LEU A 8 5.87 -10.78 -3.74
CA LEU A 8 5.66 -9.64 -2.85
C LEU A 8 6.30 -9.92 -1.48
N ALA A 9 7.29 -9.12 -1.09
CA ALA A 9 8.03 -9.28 0.16
C ALA A 9 7.70 -8.17 1.18
N PRO A 10 7.62 -8.49 2.49
CA PRO A 10 7.53 -7.48 3.53
C PRO A 10 8.87 -6.76 3.71
N ALA A 11 8.83 -5.46 4.01
CA ALA A 11 10.00 -4.70 4.37
C ALA A 11 9.66 -3.65 5.45
N GLY A 12 10.29 -3.76 6.61
CA GLY A 12 10.05 -2.86 7.75
C GLY A 12 11.21 -1.91 8.04
N SER A 13 12.29 -1.98 7.25
CA SER A 13 13.49 -1.15 7.41
C SER A 13 14.23 -1.03 6.08
N PRO A 14 15.14 -0.05 5.94
CA PRO A 14 16.00 0.07 4.75
C PRO A 14 16.81 -1.21 4.44
N GLU A 15 17.27 -1.90 5.49
CA GLU A 15 17.99 -3.19 5.35
C GLU A 15 17.05 -4.27 4.81
N GLY A 16 15.81 -4.33 5.32
CA GLY A 16 14.79 -5.26 4.87
C GLY A 16 14.44 -5.05 3.39
N ILE A 17 14.35 -3.80 2.95
CA ILE A 17 14.13 -3.45 1.54
C ILE A 17 15.26 -3.96 0.67
N ARG A 18 16.52 -3.68 1.07
CA ARG A 18 17.70 -4.17 0.33
C ARG A 18 17.71 -5.69 0.24
N ALA A 19 17.44 -6.38 1.35
CA ALA A 19 17.38 -7.84 1.37
C ALA A 19 16.29 -8.39 0.44
N ALA A 20 15.07 -7.81 0.49
CA ALA A 20 13.97 -8.21 -0.38
C ALA A 20 14.30 -8.04 -1.87
N VAL A 21 14.85 -6.88 -2.23
CA VAL A 21 15.23 -6.56 -3.61
C VAL A 21 16.33 -7.49 -4.11
N GLN A 22 17.38 -7.71 -3.31
CA GLN A 22 18.49 -8.61 -3.66
C GLN A 22 18.07 -10.07 -3.76
N SER A 23 17.00 -10.46 -3.02
CA SER A 23 16.42 -11.81 -3.08
C SER A 23 15.44 -12.00 -4.24
N GLY A 24 15.26 -10.99 -5.10
CA GLY A 24 14.46 -11.10 -6.32
C GLY A 24 12.97 -10.78 -6.14
N ALA A 25 12.59 -10.03 -5.12
CA ALA A 25 11.22 -9.53 -4.98
C ALA A 25 10.85 -8.67 -6.19
N GLY A 26 9.65 -8.87 -6.75
CA GLY A 26 9.06 -8.04 -7.79
C GLY A 26 8.31 -6.84 -7.21
N ALA A 27 7.89 -6.95 -5.95
CA ALA A 27 7.26 -5.89 -5.19
C ALA A 27 7.62 -6.01 -3.70
N VAL A 28 7.61 -4.89 -3.00
CA VAL A 28 7.73 -4.84 -1.53
C VAL A 28 6.51 -4.15 -0.94
N TYR A 29 6.11 -4.54 0.28
CA TYR A 29 5.12 -3.80 1.02
C TYR A 29 5.68 -3.29 2.34
N MET A 30 5.35 -2.05 2.67
CA MET A 30 5.88 -1.28 3.79
C MET A 30 4.76 -0.53 4.50
N GLY A 31 4.86 -0.38 5.83
CA GLY A 31 3.97 0.48 6.60
C GLY A 31 4.47 1.92 6.63
N PHE A 32 3.55 2.89 6.57
CA PHE A 32 3.86 4.30 6.71
C PHE A 32 2.87 4.99 7.65
N GLY A 33 3.36 6.01 8.37
CA GLY A 33 2.55 6.84 9.24
C GLY A 33 1.87 6.06 10.37
N MET A 34 0.80 6.64 10.90
CA MET A 34 0.00 6.07 11.99
C MET A 34 -1.10 5.10 11.51
N PHE A 35 -1.44 5.15 10.21
CA PHE A 35 -2.57 4.41 9.62
C PHE A 35 -2.20 3.03 9.08
N ASN A 36 -1.19 2.38 9.66
CA ASN A 36 -0.81 1.02 9.31
C ASN A 36 -0.91 0.08 10.52
N ALA A 37 -1.20 -1.20 10.26
CA ALA A 37 -1.38 -2.20 11.31
C ALA A 37 -0.11 -2.49 12.15
N ARG A 38 1.05 -2.02 11.71
CA ARG A 38 2.35 -2.17 12.39
C ARG A 38 2.85 -0.85 12.99
N ARG A 39 1.98 0.09 13.30
CA ARG A 39 2.30 1.42 13.84
C ARG A 39 3.20 1.43 15.10
N ASN A 40 3.27 0.32 15.82
CA ASN A 40 4.14 0.19 17.01
C ASN A 40 5.59 -0.21 16.68
N ALA A 41 5.90 -0.53 15.43
CA ALA A 41 7.28 -0.69 14.97
C ALA A 41 7.85 0.68 14.60
N GLN A 42 9.17 0.86 14.74
CA GLN A 42 9.83 2.05 14.21
C GLN A 42 9.50 2.16 12.72
N GLY A 43 8.66 3.14 12.38
CA GLY A 43 8.23 3.39 11.00
C GLY A 43 9.25 4.23 10.25
N PHE A 44 9.09 4.30 8.93
CA PHE A 44 9.86 5.20 8.07
C PHE A 44 9.45 6.65 8.32
N SER A 45 10.41 7.56 8.41
CA SER A 45 10.17 8.99 8.24
C SER A 45 9.77 9.29 6.78
N HIS A 46 9.30 10.51 6.48
CA HIS A 46 8.98 10.93 5.12
C HIS A 46 10.19 10.79 4.18
N ASP A 47 11.36 11.25 4.62
CA ASP A 47 12.59 11.17 3.83
C ASP A 47 13.01 9.72 3.58
N GLU A 48 13.00 8.89 4.62
CA GLU A 48 13.33 7.46 4.49
C GLU A 48 12.35 6.72 3.58
N MET A 49 11.06 7.05 3.63
CA MET A 49 10.05 6.46 2.75
C MET A 49 10.25 6.90 1.29
N ALA A 50 10.53 8.19 1.05
CA ALA A 50 10.82 8.69 -0.29
C ALA A 50 12.09 8.02 -0.87
N ASP A 51 13.15 7.89 -0.07
CA ASP A 51 14.37 7.19 -0.45
C ASP A 51 14.13 5.70 -0.74
N ALA A 52 13.31 5.04 0.06
CA ALA A 52 12.93 3.65 -0.13
C ALA A 52 12.17 3.43 -1.45
N ILE A 53 11.21 4.29 -1.75
CA ILE A 53 10.45 4.26 -3.01
C ILE A 53 11.39 4.49 -4.19
N ALA A 54 12.26 5.50 -4.12
CA ALA A 54 13.24 5.79 -5.16
C ALA A 54 14.23 4.62 -5.38
N TYR A 55 14.71 4.00 -4.29
CA TYR A 55 15.58 2.83 -4.35
C TYR A 55 14.94 1.64 -5.07
N CYS A 56 13.67 1.33 -4.74
CA CYS A 56 12.92 0.25 -5.37
C CYS A 56 12.64 0.55 -6.84
N ARG A 57 12.21 1.76 -7.15
CA ARG A 57 11.94 2.19 -8.54
C ARG A 57 13.16 2.07 -9.44
N ALA A 58 14.34 2.49 -8.98
CA ALA A 58 15.59 2.37 -9.73
C ALA A 58 15.96 0.91 -10.05
N ARG A 59 15.34 -0.07 -9.37
CA ARG A 59 15.56 -1.51 -9.56
C ARG A 59 14.36 -2.24 -10.14
N VAL A 60 13.36 -1.48 -10.61
CA VAL A 60 12.11 -2.01 -11.20
C VAL A 60 11.35 -2.91 -10.21
N VAL A 61 11.42 -2.58 -8.92
CA VAL A 61 10.65 -3.24 -7.85
C VAL A 61 9.52 -2.32 -7.42
N LYS A 62 8.29 -2.82 -7.41
CA LYS A 62 7.11 -2.05 -7.03
C LYS A 62 7.05 -1.82 -5.52
N THR A 63 6.47 -0.71 -5.13
CA THR A 63 6.24 -0.35 -3.73
C THR A 63 4.74 -0.27 -3.43
N ASN A 64 4.28 -1.12 -2.51
CA ASN A 64 2.90 -1.13 -2.01
C ASN A 64 2.91 -0.66 -0.56
N ILE A 65 2.33 0.49 -0.27
CA ILE A 65 2.41 1.09 1.06
C ILE A 65 1.11 0.83 1.82
N THR A 66 1.22 0.38 3.07
CA THR A 66 0.05 0.07 3.89
C THR A 66 -0.44 1.29 4.66
N LEU A 67 -1.69 1.69 4.38
CA LEU A 67 -2.54 2.55 5.19
C LEU A 67 -3.79 1.72 5.56
N ASN A 68 -3.60 0.63 6.29
CA ASN A 68 -4.56 -0.45 6.41
C ASN A 68 -5.17 -0.60 7.80
N ILE A 69 -5.45 0.51 8.46
CA ILE A 69 -6.31 0.58 9.64
C ILE A 69 -7.52 1.48 9.36
N LEU A 70 -8.54 1.36 10.21
CA LEU A 70 -9.71 2.24 10.14
C LEU A 70 -9.33 3.65 10.63
N ALA A 71 -9.78 4.66 9.93
CA ALA A 71 -9.62 6.06 10.29
C ALA A 71 -10.96 6.62 10.80
N GLY A 72 -10.94 7.31 11.94
CA GLY A 72 -12.07 8.10 12.38
C GLY A 72 -12.23 9.38 11.56
N ASP A 73 -13.42 9.99 11.57
CA ASP A 73 -13.71 11.19 10.78
C ASP A 73 -12.69 12.32 10.97
N ARG A 74 -12.13 12.44 12.17
CA ARG A 74 -11.12 13.46 12.50
C ARG A 74 -9.70 13.12 12.02
N GLU A 75 -9.48 11.86 11.65
CA GLU A 75 -8.20 11.32 11.21
C GLU A 75 -8.12 11.19 9.68
N LEU A 76 -9.27 11.34 8.99
CA LEU A 76 -9.32 11.18 7.53
C LEU A 76 -8.46 12.20 6.79
N GLU A 77 -8.37 13.43 7.29
CA GLU A 77 -7.54 14.48 6.68
C GLU A 77 -6.05 14.09 6.73
N ASP A 78 -5.57 13.68 7.91
CA ASP A 78 -4.18 13.23 8.09
C ASP A 78 -3.87 12.00 7.23
N ALA A 79 -4.81 11.05 7.15
CA ALA A 79 -4.65 9.85 6.30
C ALA A 79 -4.60 10.20 4.79
N LEU A 80 -5.35 11.22 4.38
CA LEU A 80 -5.30 11.73 3.01
C LEU A 80 -4.00 12.48 2.71
N GLU A 81 -3.45 13.22 3.67
CA GLU A 81 -2.14 13.85 3.53
C GLU A 81 -1.03 12.82 3.37
N ASP A 82 -1.05 11.74 4.18
CA ASP A 82 -0.15 10.60 4.01
C ASP A 82 -0.29 9.97 2.62
N ALA A 83 -1.52 9.74 2.16
CA ALA A 83 -1.78 9.18 0.83
C ALA A 83 -1.27 10.10 -0.29
N LYS A 84 -1.45 11.41 -0.16
CA LYS A 84 -0.94 12.41 -1.10
C LYS A 84 0.57 12.40 -1.16
N PHE A 85 1.24 12.41 -0.02
CA PHE A 85 2.70 12.32 0.05
C PHE A 85 3.22 11.06 -0.67
N LEU A 86 2.61 9.90 -0.41
CA LEU A 86 2.99 8.63 -1.03
C LEU A 86 2.77 8.63 -2.55
N TYR A 87 1.69 9.27 -3.02
CA TYR A 87 1.43 9.45 -4.44
C TYR A 87 2.52 10.32 -5.09
N GLU A 88 2.84 11.46 -4.50
CA GLU A 88 3.86 12.39 -4.98
C GLU A 88 5.28 11.77 -4.94
N ALA A 89 5.58 10.97 -3.91
CA ALA A 89 6.82 10.20 -3.82
C ALA A 89 6.90 9.08 -4.88
N GLY A 90 5.75 8.71 -5.46
CA GLY A 90 5.61 7.76 -6.55
C GLY A 90 5.55 6.30 -6.09
N ALA A 91 4.90 6.04 -4.98
CA ALA A 91 4.48 4.69 -4.61
C ALA A 91 3.58 4.08 -5.70
N ASP A 92 3.72 2.78 -5.92
CA ASP A 92 2.95 2.10 -6.98
C ASP A 92 1.51 1.80 -6.56
N ALA A 93 1.27 1.51 -5.27
CA ALA A 93 -0.06 1.23 -4.76
C ALA A 93 -0.18 1.51 -3.26
N LEU A 94 -1.41 1.71 -2.80
CA LEU A 94 -1.77 1.71 -1.39
C LEU A 94 -2.55 0.44 -1.04
N ILE A 95 -2.22 -0.17 0.10
CA ILE A 95 -2.99 -1.25 0.70
C ILE A 95 -3.87 -0.64 1.78
N VAL A 96 -5.18 -0.64 1.58
CA VAL A 96 -6.14 0.11 2.39
C VAL A 96 -7.19 -0.82 2.98
N GLN A 97 -7.66 -0.52 4.19
CA GLN A 97 -8.78 -1.21 4.83
C GLN A 97 -10.04 -0.34 4.86
N ASP A 98 -9.90 0.96 5.12
CA ASP A 98 -11.02 1.87 5.30
C ASP A 98 -11.69 2.20 3.96
N LEU A 99 -13.01 1.93 3.86
CA LEU A 99 -13.77 2.18 2.65
C LEU A 99 -13.97 3.67 2.34
N GLY A 100 -14.12 4.49 3.39
CA GLY A 100 -14.26 5.94 3.26
C GLY A 100 -12.99 6.55 2.71
N LEU A 101 -11.85 6.19 3.31
CA LEU A 101 -10.52 6.60 2.85
C LEU A 101 -10.26 6.14 1.41
N ALA A 102 -10.56 4.89 1.08
CA ALA A 102 -10.37 4.35 -0.27
C ALA A 102 -11.17 5.17 -1.32
N ARG A 103 -12.42 5.50 -1.03
CA ARG A 103 -13.25 6.32 -1.93
C ARG A 103 -12.71 7.73 -2.09
N LEU A 104 -12.25 8.34 -1.01
CA LEU A 104 -11.66 9.69 -1.07
C LEU A 104 -10.37 9.70 -1.89
N ILE A 105 -9.48 8.72 -1.67
CA ILE A 105 -8.25 8.60 -2.46
C ILE A 105 -8.60 8.39 -3.93
N HIS A 106 -9.50 7.46 -4.25
CA HIS A 106 -9.89 7.18 -5.64
C HIS A 106 -10.53 8.40 -6.34
N ALA A 107 -11.29 9.21 -5.60
CA ALA A 107 -11.89 10.43 -6.14
C ALA A 107 -10.84 11.51 -6.49
N HIS A 108 -9.75 11.61 -5.74
CA HIS A 108 -8.72 12.63 -5.93
C HIS A 108 -7.55 12.15 -6.80
N ALA A 109 -7.23 10.87 -6.77
CA ALA A 109 -6.14 10.24 -7.52
C ALA A 109 -6.63 8.90 -8.11
N PRO A 110 -7.47 8.92 -9.16
CA PRO A 110 -8.07 7.71 -9.72
C PRO A 110 -7.05 6.77 -10.37
N ASP A 111 -5.87 7.24 -10.70
CA ASP A 111 -4.74 6.49 -11.23
C ASP A 111 -3.85 5.87 -10.14
N PHE A 112 -4.04 6.24 -8.87
CA PHE A 112 -3.31 5.61 -7.77
C PHE A 112 -3.93 4.25 -7.44
N ALA A 113 -3.17 3.18 -7.68
CA ALA A 113 -3.69 1.83 -7.48
C ALA A 113 -4.03 1.56 -6.00
N LEU A 114 -5.24 1.09 -5.75
CA LEU A 114 -5.70 0.68 -4.43
C LEU A 114 -5.79 -0.85 -4.36
N HIS A 115 -5.19 -1.42 -3.33
CA HIS A 115 -5.26 -2.84 -2.99
C HIS A 115 -6.06 -3.02 -1.70
N ALA A 116 -7.07 -3.88 -1.73
CA ALA A 116 -7.85 -4.22 -0.56
C ALA A 116 -7.02 -5.07 0.40
N SER A 117 -6.85 -4.59 1.64
CA SER A 117 -6.11 -5.30 2.69
C SER A 117 -6.80 -6.61 3.09
N THR A 118 -6.04 -7.60 3.59
CA THR A 118 -6.61 -8.79 4.26
C THR A 118 -7.56 -8.43 5.40
N GLN A 119 -7.34 -7.28 6.05
CA GLN A 119 -8.19 -6.77 7.12
C GLN A 119 -9.60 -6.37 6.67
N MET A 120 -9.85 -6.24 5.36
CA MET A 120 -11.21 -6.07 4.82
C MET A 120 -12.02 -7.38 4.82
N THR A 121 -11.41 -8.49 5.16
CA THR A 121 -12.07 -9.81 5.28
C THR A 121 -12.77 -10.25 3.98
N ILE A 122 -12.15 -9.95 2.84
CA ILE A 122 -12.67 -10.34 1.53
C ILE A 122 -12.25 -11.77 1.23
N HIS A 123 -13.22 -12.68 1.08
CA HIS A 123 -12.97 -14.10 0.81
C HIS A 123 -13.97 -14.73 -0.18
N THR A 124 -14.92 -13.93 -0.70
CA THR A 124 -15.89 -14.39 -1.70
C THR A 124 -15.74 -13.61 -3.01
N LEU A 125 -16.19 -14.23 -4.11
CA LEU A 125 -16.19 -13.57 -5.42
C LEU A 125 -17.04 -12.29 -5.44
N ASP A 126 -18.19 -12.30 -4.77
CA ASP A 126 -19.09 -11.15 -4.76
C ASP A 126 -18.49 -9.98 -3.95
N ALA A 127 -17.83 -10.27 -2.82
CA ALA A 127 -17.11 -9.24 -2.07
C ALA A 127 -15.94 -8.65 -2.88
N ALA A 128 -15.22 -9.49 -3.64
CA ALA A 128 -14.16 -9.02 -4.54
C ALA A 128 -14.70 -8.13 -5.68
N LYS A 129 -15.88 -8.46 -6.24
CA LYS A 129 -16.54 -7.61 -7.23
C LYS A 129 -16.94 -6.25 -6.63
N GLN A 130 -17.50 -6.23 -5.42
CA GLN A 130 -17.84 -4.99 -4.73
C GLN A 130 -16.59 -4.13 -4.46
N ALA A 131 -15.49 -4.74 -4.04
CA ALA A 131 -14.22 -4.02 -3.88
C ALA A 131 -13.76 -3.37 -5.19
N ARG A 132 -13.84 -4.11 -6.31
CA ARG A 132 -13.53 -3.56 -7.64
C ARG A 132 -14.42 -2.35 -7.97
N ASP A 133 -15.72 -2.44 -7.69
CA ASP A 133 -16.68 -1.39 -8.01
C ASP A 133 -16.49 -0.12 -7.15
N ILE A 134 -15.82 -0.25 -6.00
CA ILE A 134 -15.37 0.87 -5.15
C ILE A 134 -14.10 1.54 -5.71
N GLY A 135 -13.29 0.82 -6.49
CA GLY A 135 -12.05 1.33 -7.09
C GLY A 135 -10.80 0.52 -6.76
N PHE A 136 -10.92 -0.59 -6.04
CA PHE A 136 -9.78 -1.47 -5.79
C PHE A 136 -9.37 -2.24 -7.05
N SER A 137 -8.07 -2.23 -7.35
CA SER A 137 -7.48 -2.95 -8.48
C SER A 137 -6.97 -4.34 -8.12
N ARG A 138 -6.80 -4.60 -6.83
CA ARG A 138 -6.33 -5.87 -6.28
C ARG A 138 -7.01 -6.16 -4.94
N VAL A 139 -7.22 -7.43 -4.65
CA VAL A 139 -7.70 -7.89 -3.33
C VAL A 139 -6.69 -8.86 -2.76
N VAL A 140 -6.30 -8.65 -1.51
CA VAL A 140 -5.55 -9.63 -0.72
C VAL A 140 -6.58 -10.44 0.08
N LEU A 141 -6.77 -11.70 -0.31
CA LEU A 141 -7.77 -12.57 0.30
C LEU A 141 -7.42 -12.91 1.75
N SER A 142 -8.46 -13.03 2.57
CA SER A 142 -8.35 -13.50 3.96
C SER A 142 -8.47 -15.01 4.04
#